data_882a6105499b883160275460bfe58198
#
_entry.id   882a6105499b883160275460bfe58198
#
_cell.length_a   1.000
_cell.length_b   1.000
_cell.length_c   1.000
_cell.angle_alpha   90.00
_cell.angle_beta   90.00
_cell.angle_gamma   90.00
#
_symmetry.space_group_name_H-M   'P 1'
#
loop_
_entity.id
_entity.type
_entity.pdbx_description
1 polymer ?
#
loop_
_entity_poly.entity_id
_entity_poly.type
_entity_poly.pdbx_seq_one_letter_code
_entity_poly.pdbx_strand_id
1 'polypeptide(L)'
;PYTTLFRSRFKRSVSAFRNWLTADGAPGPSGEGGFAAEKDRYHLYVSLACPWAHRTLIVRKLKGLESLIPVSVVNPLMLENGWTFDSDFPAATGDELYHHDFLYQLYLRADPHYTGRVTVPVLWDKKNQTIVSNESAEIIRMFNTAFDAHGARAGDYYPVELREKIDELNGWI
;
A
#
# COMPACT_ATOMS: atom_id res chain seq x y z
N PRO A 1 -37.26 2.92 -29.18
CA PRO A 1 -37.33 2.63 -27.79
C PRO A 1 -35.93 2.35 -27.25
N TYR A 2 -35.34 3.41 -26.72
CA TYR A 2 -34.03 3.35 -26.07
C TYR A 2 -34.28 3.27 -24.58
N THR A 3 -34.23 2.10 -23.99
CA THR A 3 -34.18 1.98 -22.54
C THR A 3 -33.59 0.65 -22.13
N THR A 4 -32.29 0.54 -22.26
CA THR A 4 -31.56 -0.32 -21.35
C THR A 4 -30.54 0.57 -20.66
N LEU A 5 -31.00 1.26 -19.63
CA LEU A 5 -30.13 1.88 -18.65
C LEU A 5 -29.31 0.74 -18.03
N PHE A 6 -28.12 0.50 -18.56
CA PHE A 6 -27.11 -0.29 -17.87
C PHE A 6 -26.79 0.47 -16.57
N ARG A 7 -27.43 0.08 -15.48
CA ARG A 7 -26.94 0.40 -14.16
C ARG A 7 -25.66 -0.40 -13.97
N SER A 8 -24.56 0.06 -14.55
CA SER A 8 -23.25 -0.46 -14.27
C SER A 8 -22.89 -0.07 -12.83
N ARG A 9 -23.20 -0.97 -11.90
CA ARG A 9 -22.71 -0.84 -10.54
C ARG A 9 -21.21 -1.08 -10.60
N PHE A 10 -20.40 -0.07 -10.27
CA PHE A 10 -18.96 -0.23 -10.16
C PHE A 10 -18.66 -1.30 -9.10
N LYS A 11 -18.21 -2.45 -9.54
CA LYS A 11 -17.71 -3.51 -8.65
C LYS A 11 -16.20 -3.35 -8.54
N ARG A 12 -15.75 -2.85 -7.40
CA ARG A 12 -14.34 -2.84 -7.07
C ARG A 12 -13.89 -4.28 -6.80
N SER A 13 -12.90 -4.77 -7.54
CA SER A 13 -12.24 -6.03 -7.21
C SER A 13 -11.47 -5.90 -5.89
N VAL A 14 -11.47 -6.96 -5.10
CA VAL A 14 -10.66 -7.03 -3.88
C VAL A 14 -9.17 -6.94 -4.26
N SER A 15 -8.38 -6.28 -3.43
CA SER A 15 -6.92 -6.21 -3.57
C SER A 15 -6.31 -7.61 -3.51
N ALA A 16 -5.36 -7.90 -4.42
CA ALA A 16 -4.81 -9.25 -4.58
C ALA A 16 -3.80 -9.63 -3.48
N PHE A 17 -3.02 -8.65 -3.02
CA PHE A 17 -2.00 -8.85 -2.00
C PHE A 17 -2.51 -8.31 -0.67
N ARG A 18 -2.73 -9.20 0.30
CA ARG A 18 -3.35 -8.86 1.59
C ARG A 18 -2.67 -9.57 2.77
N ASN A 19 -1.36 -9.74 2.69
CA ASN A 19 -0.57 -10.17 3.84
C ASN A 19 -0.40 -9.02 4.84
N TRP A 20 0.04 -9.35 6.04
CA TRP A 20 0.21 -8.38 7.11
C TRP A 20 1.66 -8.31 7.59
N LEU A 21 2.13 -7.08 7.74
CA LEU A 21 3.32 -6.75 8.48
C LEU A 21 2.94 -6.57 9.96
N THR A 22 3.54 -7.38 10.82
CA THR A 22 3.33 -7.36 12.27
C THR A 22 4.66 -7.20 13.00
N ALA A 23 4.63 -6.90 14.28
CA ALA A 23 5.85 -6.68 15.06
C ALA A 23 6.80 -7.90 15.03
N ASP A 24 6.24 -9.10 15.07
CA ASP A 24 6.95 -10.38 15.18
C ASP A 24 6.87 -11.28 13.93
N GLY A 25 6.13 -10.85 12.91
CA GLY A 25 5.87 -11.64 11.70
C GLY A 25 4.75 -12.65 11.83
N ALA A 26 3.97 -12.63 12.90
CA ALA A 26 2.76 -13.44 13.01
C ALA A 26 1.74 -13.07 11.93
N PRO A 27 0.88 -14.00 11.49
CA PRO A 27 -0.19 -13.69 10.54
C PRO A 27 -1.15 -12.64 11.13
N GLY A 28 -1.64 -11.74 10.26
CA GLY A 28 -2.67 -10.77 10.60
C GLY A 28 -4.08 -11.29 10.34
N PRO A 29 -5.07 -10.37 10.25
CA PRO A 29 -6.46 -10.73 9.95
C PRO A 29 -6.67 -11.37 8.58
N SER A 30 -5.73 -11.20 7.66
CA SER A 30 -5.74 -11.79 6.32
C SER A 30 -4.34 -12.19 5.88
N GLY A 31 -4.24 -13.06 4.88
CA GLY A 31 -3.00 -13.51 4.28
C GLY A 31 -2.15 -14.40 5.19
N GLU A 32 -0.88 -14.49 4.84
CA GLU A 32 0.12 -15.33 5.51
C GLU A 32 1.04 -14.50 6.39
N GLY A 33 1.64 -15.12 7.40
CA GLY A 33 2.69 -14.53 8.23
C GLY A 33 4.05 -14.46 7.53
N GLY A 34 5.09 -14.05 8.28
CA GLY A 34 6.47 -13.99 7.80
C GLY A 34 6.98 -12.57 7.51
N PHE A 35 6.16 -11.56 7.75
CA PHE A 35 6.47 -10.15 7.52
C PHE A 35 6.68 -9.41 8.85
N ALA A 36 7.74 -9.77 9.57
CA ALA A 36 8.11 -9.08 10.80
C ALA A 36 8.61 -7.66 10.52
N ALA A 37 8.32 -6.73 11.43
CA ALA A 37 8.88 -5.39 11.39
C ALA A 37 10.42 -5.47 11.56
N GLU A 38 11.14 -5.02 10.56
CA GLU A 38 12.59 -4.99 10.53
C GLU A 38 13.04 -3.67 9.91
N LYS A 39 14.13 -3.10 10.43
CA LYS A 39 14.75 -1.92 9.84
C LYS A 39 15.23 -2.23 8.41
N ASP A 40 15.10 -1.28 7.51
CA ASP A 40 15.56 -1.35 6.12
C ASP A 40 14.96 -2.50 5.28
N ARG A 41 13.89 -3.16 5.75
CA ARG A 41 13.25 -4.27 5.05
C ARG A 41 12.19 -3.84 4.07
N TYR A 42 11.42 -2.81 4.41
CA TYR A 42 10.23 -2.44 3.64
C TYR A 42 10.42 -1.19 2.81
N HIS A 43 9.60 -1.07 1.76
CA HIS A 43 9.54 0.09 0.88
C HIS A 43 8.09 0.35 0.48
N LEU A 44 7.71 1.61 0.34
CA LEU A 44 6.33 1.99 -0.02
C LEU A 44 6.32 2.66 -1.39
N TYR A 45 5.50 2.13 -2.31
CA TYR A 45 5.26 2.76 -3.60
C TYR A 45 3.91 3.49 -3.59
N VAL A 46 3.90 4.73 -4.03
CA VAL A 46 2.73 5.61 -3.97
C VAL A 46 2.59 6.46 -5.23
N SER A 47 1.40 7.02 -5.44
CA SER A 47 1.17 8.18 -6.30
C SER A 47 0.62 9.32 -5.46
N LEU A 48 1.13 10.53 -5.64
CA LEU A 48 0.59 11.71 -4.97
C LEU A 48 -0.80 12.12 -5.50
N ALA A 49 -1.20 11.61 -6.67
CA ALA A 49 -2.55 11.77 -7.21
C ALA A 49 -3.58 10.80 -6.63
N CYS A 50 -3.14 9.79 -5.87
CA CYS A 50 -4.02 8.74 -5.35
C CYS A 50 -4.39 9.00 -3.88
N PRO A 51 -5.69 9.26 -3.54
CA PRO A 51 -6.11 9.50 -2.17
C PRO A 51 -5.91 8.28 -1.26
N TRP A 52 -6.00 7.09 -1.81
CA TRP A 52 -5.76 5.85 -1.06
C TRP A 52 -4.29 5.68 -0.67
N ALA A 53 -3.36 6.03 -1.56
CA ALA A 53 -1.94 6.05 -1.25
C ALA A 53 -1.60 7.19 -0.26
N HIS A 54 -2.27 8.33 -0.37
CA HIS A 54 -2.03 9.49 0.49
C HIS A 54 -2.26 9.17 1.97
N ARG A 55 -3.32 8.42 2.33
CA ARG A 55 -3.54 8.04 3.74
C ARG A 55 -2.39 7.20 4.33
N THR A 56 -1.71 6.40 3.51
CA THR A 56 -0.54 5.65 3.98
C THR A 56 0.65 6.56 4.27
N LEU A 57 0.85 7.60 3.47
CA LEU A 57 1.84 8.64 3.72
C LEU A 57 1.53 9.43 5.00
N ILE A 58 0.26 9.75 5.25
CA ILE A 58 -0.17 10.44 6.46
C ILE A 58 0.21 9.62 7.71
N VAL A 59 -0.19 8.33 7.75
CA VAL A 59 0.10 7.49 8.92
C VAL A 59 1.61 7.23 9.05
N ARG A 60 2.32 7.01 7.93
CA ARG A 60 3.80 6.94 7.92
C ARG A 60 4.43 8.17 8.57
N LYS A 61 3.94 9.37 8.28
CA LYS A 61 4.42 10.64 8.85
C LYS A 61 4.07 10.78 10.33
N LEU A 62 2.81 10.47 10.69
CA LEU A 62 2.34 10.54 12.07
C LEU A 62 3.14 9.60 12.99
N LYS A 63 3.44 8.41 12.52
CA LYS A 63 4.22 7.41 13.25
C LYS A 63 5.75 7.60 13.14
N GLY A 64 6.23 8.57 12.37
CA GLY A 64 7.67 8.86 12.22
C GLY A 64 8.44 7.74 11.52
N LEU A 65 7.83 7.07 10.54
CA LEU A 65 8.40 5.90 9.87
C LEU A 65 9.26 6.26 8.64
N GLU A 66 9.58 7.55 8.42
CA GLU A 66 10.23 8.00 7.20
C GLU A 66 11.62 7.37 6.99
N SER A 67 12.35 7.13 8.08
CA SER A 67 13.65 6.45 8.03
C SER A 67 13.55 4.93 7.96
N LEU A 68 12.41 4.34 8.35
CA LEU A 68 12.20 2.89 8.37
C LEU A 68 11.57 2.37 7.08
N ILE A 69 10.76 3.20 6.42
CA ILE A 69 10.01 2.85 5.22
C ILE A 69 10.22 3.96 4.18
N PRO A 70 11.27 3.88 3.35
CA PRO A 70 11.46 4.77 2.21
C PRO A 70 10.31 4.69 1.21
N VAL A 71 10.20 5.70 0.34
CA VAL A 71 9.07 5.84 -0.60
C VAL A 71 9.60 6.07 -2.01
N SER A 72 9.06 5.32 -2.97
CA SER A 72 9.12 5.67 -4.39
C SER A 72 7.77 6.22 -4.86
N VAL A 73 7.82 7.31 -5.61
CA VAL A 73 6.64 8.01 -6.12
C VAL A 73 6.56 7.81 -7.63
N VAL A 74 5.47 7.19 -8.09
CA VAL A 74 5.19 7.07 -9.53
C VAL A 74 4.73 8.40 -10.11
N ASN A 75 4.90 8.58 -11.42
CA ASN A 75 4.34 9.73 -12.14
C ASN A 75 2.80 9.75 -11.98
N PRO A 76 2.20 10.90 -11.66
CA PRO A 76 0.74 11.00 -11.49
C PRO A 76 -0.05 10.79 -12.78
N LEU A 77 0.61 10.96 -13.94
CA LEU A 77 -0.01 10.75 -15.23
C LEU A 77 0.01 9.26 -15.59
N MET A 78 -1.15 8.63 -15.45
CA MET A 78 -1.33 7.22 -15.80
C MET A 78 -1.79 7.11 -17.26
N LEU A 79 -0.90 6.62 -18.12
CA LEU A 79 -1.12 6.45 -19.56
C LEU A 79 -1.41 4.98 -19.92
N GLU A 80 -1.20 4.62 -21.19
CA GLU A 80 -1.52 3.31 -21.78
C GLU A 80 -0.97 2.13 -20.97
N ASN A 81 0.27 2.25 -20.47
CA ASN A 81 0.93 1.20 -19.68
C ASN A 81 0.72 1.34 -18.16
N GLY A 82 -0.25 2.14 -17.72
CA GLY A 82 -0.55 2.37 -16.32
C GLY A 82 0.45 3.30 -15.62
N TRP A 83 0.74 3.02 -14.35
CA TRP A 83 1.67 3.81 -13.55
C TRP A 83 3.11 3.67 -14.06
N THR A 84 3.73 4.79 -14.43
CA THR A 84 5.14 4.86 -14.84
C THR A 84 6.02 5.42 -13.72
N PHE A 85 7.29 5.04 -13.75
CA PHE A 85 8.34 5.62 -12.91
C PHE A 85 9.10 6.76 -13.60
N ASP A 86 8.54 7.29 -14.67
CA ASP A 86 9.10 8.47 -15.34
C ASP A 86 9.18 9.67 -14.37
N SER A 87 10.37 10.24 -14.24
CA SER A 87 10.68 11.31 -13.30
C SER A 87 10.60 12.72 -13.92
N ASP A 88 9.98 12.88 -15.08
CA ASP A 88 9.78 14.19 -15.71
C ASP A 88 8.76 15.07 -14.92
N PHE A 89 7.98 14.47 -14.04
CA PHE A 89 7.12 15.20 -13.11
C PHE A 89 7.88 15.53 -11.81
N PRO A 90 7.84 16.78 -11.31
CA PRO A 90 8.72 17.26 -10.23
C PRO A 90 8.68 16.49 -8.91
N ALA A 91 7.61 15.74 -8.64
CA ALA A 91 7.46 14.97 -7.41
C ALA A 91 7.56 13.44 -7.62
N ALA A 92 7.76 12.99 -8.86
CA ALA A 92 8.05 11.59 -9.15
C ALA A 92 9.52 11.30 -8.86
N THR A 93 9.80 10.19 -8.16
CA THR A 93 11.18 9.81 -7.77
C THR A 93 11.78 8.74 -8.67
N GLY A 94 10.94 8.10 -9.48
CA GLY A 94 11.33 6.84 -10.13
C GLY A 94 11.24 5.64 -9.20
N ASP A 95 11.64 4.46 -9.69
CA ASP A 95 11.82 3.27 -8.85
C ASP A 95 13.23 3.24 -8.27
N GLU A 96 13.35 3.61 -7.00
CA GLU A 96 14.64 3.71 -6.30
C GLU A 96 15.26 2.34 -5.98
N LEU A 97 14.49 1.24 -6.09
CA LEU A 97 15.01 -0.09 -5.73
C LEU A 97 15.50 -0.89 -6.93
N TYR A 98 14.73 -0.89 -8.02
CA TYR A 98 14.97 -1.80 -9.14
C TYR A 98 15.10 -1.09 -10.48
N HIS A 99 14.85 0.21 -10.52
CA HIS A 99 14.89 1.03 -11.74
C HIS A 99 13.96 0.52 -12.84
N HIS A 100 12.76 0.04 -12.45
CA HIS A 100 11.73 -0.31 -13.40
C HIS A 100 11.17 0.94 -14.10
N ASP A 101 10.68 0.77 -15.33
CA ASP A 101 9.98 1.83 -16.05
C ASP A 101 8.52 1.96 -15.62
N PHE A 102 7.90 0.83 -15.22
CA PHE A 102 6.48 0.75 -14.89
C PHE A 102 6.21 -0.05 -13.61
N LEU A 103 5.18 0.36 -12.87
CA LEU A 103 4.80 -0.31 -11.63
C LEU A 103 4.34 -1.76 -11.84
N TYR A 104 3.79 -2.12 -13.00
CA TYR A 104 3.39 -3.50 -13.27
C TYR A 104 4.58 -4.47 -13.23
N GLN A 105 5.79 -4.02 -13.52
CA GLN A 105 6.99 -4.86 -13.45
C GLN A 105 7.30 -5.28 -12.01
N LEU A 106 6.98 -4.42 -11.02
CA LEU A 106 7.06 -4.78 -9.60
C LEU A 106 6.04 -5.87 -9.22
N TYR A 107 4.82 -5.81 -9.77
CA TYR A 107 3.80 -6.85 -9.57
C TYR A 107 4.22 -8.18 -10.19
N LEU A 108 4.77 -8.16 -11.39
CA LEU A 108 5.31 -9.37 -12.05
C LEU A 108 6.54 -9.93 -11.33
N ARG A 109 7.30 -9.08 -10.62
CA ARG A 109 8.40 -9.53 -9.76
C ARG A 109 7.88 -10.27 -8.53
N ALA A 110 6.76 -9.84 -7.95
CA ALA A 110 6.11 -10.52 -6.83
C ALA A 110 5.43 -11.83 -7.26
N ASP A 111 4.79 -11.83 -8.41
CA ASP A 111 4.11 -12.98 -9.02
C ASP A 111 4.24 -12.91 -10.55
N PRO A 112 5.09 -13.75 -11.17
CA PRO A 112 5.29 -13.75 -12.62
C PRO A 112 4.03 -14.05 -13.44
N HIS A 113 3.00 -14.61 -12.83
CA HIS A 113 1.71 -14.92 -13.46
C HIS A 113 0.60 -13.93 -13.10
N TYR A 114 0.94 -12.83 -12.46
CA TYR A 114 -0.04 -11.84 -12.04
C TYR A 114 -0.85 -11.29 -13.21
N THR A 115 -2.16 -11.43 -13.12
CA THR A 115 -3.14 -10.89 -14.07
C THR A 115 -4.20 -10.11 -13.29
N GLY A 116 -3.99 -8.84 -13.10
CA GLY A 116 -4.91 -8.04 -12.29
C GLY A 116 -4.63 -6.56 -12.39
N ARG A 117 -5.30 -5.79 -11.54
CA ARG A 117 -5.08 -4.35 -11.48
C ARG A 117 -3.77 -4.03 -10.77
N VAL A 118 -2.99 -3.18 -11.39
CA VAL A 118 -1.79 -2.59 -10.81
C VAL A 118 -2.19 -1.27 -10.14
N THR A 119 -2.15 -1.25 -8.82
CA THR A 119 -2.63 -0.13 -8.00
C THR A 119 -1.56 0.39 -7.05
N VAL A 120 -1.75 1.60 -6.55
CA VAL A 120 -1.01 2.17 -5.42
C VAL A 120 -1.97 2.43 -4.26
N PRO A 121 -1.52 2.35 -2.98
CA PRO A 121 -0.15 2.09 -2.53
C PRO A 121 0.26 0.63 -2.70
N VAL A 122 1.57 0.38 -2.67
CA VAL A 122 2.15 -0.96 -2.55
C VAL A 122 3.15 -0.96 -1.41
N LEU A 123 2.94 -1.82 -0.40
CA LEU A 123 3.93 -2.12 0.62
C LEU A 123 4.76 -3.31 0.15
N TRP A 124 6.02 -3.07 -0.12
CA TRP A 124 6.98 -4.04 -0.66
C TRP A 124 7.90 -4.58 0.42
N ASP A 125 8.16 -5.89 0.41
CA ASP A 125 9.16 -6.57 1.23
C ASP A 125 10.42 -6.84 0.39
N LYS A 126 11.50 -6.12 0.67
CA LYS A 126 12.79 -6.29 -0.02
C LYS A 126 13.45 -7.63 0.27
N LYS A 127 13.19 -8.22 1.44
CA LYS A 127 13.77 -9.49 1.87
C LYS A 127 13.16 -10.67 1.12
N ASN A 128 11.84 -10.71 1.05
CA ASN A 128 11.09 -11.78 0.38
C ASN A 128 10.83 -11.50 -1.10
N GLN A 129 11.19 -10.31 -1.60
CA GLN A 129 10.98 -9.87 -2.99
C GLN A 129 9.53 -10.00 -3.42
N THR A 130 8.60 -9.55 -2.57
CA THR A 130 7.17 -9.67 -2.81
C THR A 130 6.38 -8.46 -2.28
N ILE A 131 5.15 -8.33 -2.72
CA ILE A 131 4.19 -7.37 -2.20
C ILE A 131 3.58 -7.92 -0.91
N VAL A 132 3.72 -7.19 0.21
CA VAL A 132 3.03 -7.51 1.46
C VAL A 132 1.54 -7.22 1.30
N SER A 133 1.22 -5.98 0.95
CA SER A 133 -0.17 -5.55 0.76
C SER A 133 -0.25 -4.39 -0.25
N ASN A 134 -1.33 -4.37 -1.02
CA ASN A 134 -1.74 -3.23 -1.83
C ASN A 134 -3.13 -2.70 -1.40
N GLU A 135 -3.53 -3.00 -0.15
CA GLU A 135 -4.75 -2.47 0.46
C GLU A 135 -4.42 -1.38 1.48
N SER A 136 -4.68 -0.15 1.12
CA SER A 136 -4.30 1.02 1.93
C SER A 136 -4.93 1.04 3.32
N ALA A 137 -6.16 0.51 3.48
CA ALA A 137 -6.84 0.42 4.77
C ALA A 137 -6.10 -0.50 5.75
N GLU A 138 -5.47 -1.55 5.24
CA GLU A 138 -4.68 -2.49 6.02
C GLU A 138 -3.27 -1.96 6.28
N ILE A 139 -2.63 -1.35 5.28
CA ILE A 139 -1.30 -0.74 5.42
C ILE A 139 -1.27 0.30 6.54
N ILE A 140 -2.29 1.15 6.67
CA ILE A 140 -2.35 2.13 7.77
C ILE A 140 -2.49 1.46 9.14
N ARG A 141 -3.15 0.30 9.23
CA ARG A 141 -3.24 -0.49 10.47
C ARG A 141 -1.90 -1.12 10.83
N MET A 142 -1.18 -1.67 9.84
CA MET A 142 0.17 -2.20 10.02
C MET A 142 1.11 -1.12 10.53
N PHE A 143 1.12 0.06 9.92
CA PHE A 143 1.99 1.17 10.32
C PHE A 143 1.67 1.71 11.71
N ASN A 144 0.43 1.55 12.17
CA ASN A 144 0.00 2.05 13.47
C ASN A 144 0.76 1.42 14.64
N THR A 145 1.13 0.13 14.56
CA THR A 145 1.68 -0.60 15.70
C THR A 145 2.93 -1.44 15.41
N ALA A 146 3.12 -1.89 14.17
CA ALA A 146 4.16 -2.88 13.87
C ALA A 146 5.58 -2.42 14.23
N PHE A 147 5.87 -1.13 14.11
CA PHE A 147 7.21 -0.56 14.32
C PHE A 147 7.41 0.10 15.69
N ASP A 148 6.52 -0.11 16.65
CA ASP A 148 6.64 0.52 17.97
C ASP A 148 7.97 0.15 18.67
N ALA A 149 8.44 -1.10 18.53
CA ALA A 149 9.73 -1.53 19.05
C ALA A 149 10.94 -1.01 18.24
N HIS A 150 10.71 -0.42 17.07
CA HIS A 150 11.75 0.12 16.19
C HIS A 150 11.85 1.65 16.20
N GLY A 151 11.27 2.29 17.21
CA GLY A 151 11.35 3.75 17.41
C GLY A 151 10.27 4.53 16.67
N ALA A 152 9.15 3.90 16.31
CA ALA A 152 7.98 4.62 15.85
C ALA A 152 7.48 5.60 16.93
N ARG A 153 6.92 6.73 16.52
CA ARG A 153 6.32 7.68 17.45
C ARG A 153 5.15 7.04 18.20
N ALA A 154 5.05 7.34 19.49
CA ALA A 154 3.90 6.96 20.30
C ALA A 154 2.60 7.53 19.71
N GLY A 155 1.52 6.82 19.93
CA GLY A 155 0.18 7.16 19.45
C GLY A 155 -0.50 5.97 18.79
N ASP A 156 -1.74 5.73 19.17
CA ASP A 156 -2.61 4.72 18.56
C ASP A 156 -3.74 5.43 17.82
N TYR A 157 -3.75 5.28 16.50
CA TYR A 157 -4.76 5.85 15.60
C TYR A 157 -5.91 4.86 15.32
N TYR A 158 -5.91 3.72 16.04
CA TYR A 158 -6.96 2.72 16.01
C TYR A 158 -7.17 2.14 17.42
N PRO A 159 -7.45 3.02 18.40
CA PRO A 159 -7.55 2.61 19.80
C PRO A 159 -8.74 1.68 20.03
N VAL A 160 -8.59 0.76 20.97
CA VAL A 160 -9.53 -0.35 21.21
C VAL A 160 -10.97 0.16 21.41
N GLU A 161 -11.13 1.24 22.16
CA GLU A 161 -12.44 1.84 22.49
C GLU A 161 -13.17 2.48 21.30
N LEU A 162 -12.47 2.74 20.19
CA LEU A 162 -13.04 3.34 18.98
C LEU A 162 -13.10 2.39 17.78
N ARG A 163 -12.55 1.18 17.88
CA ARG A 163 -12.41 0.24 16.74
C ARG A 163 -13.74 -0.07 16.07
N GLU A 164 -14.74 -0.45 16.84
CA GLU A 164 -16.06 -0.79 16.32
C GLU A 164 -16.66 0.36 15.52
N LYS A 165 -16.62 1.57 16.06
CA LYS A 165 -17.13 2.76 15.38
C LYS A 165 -16.30 3.15 14.15
N ILE A 166 -14.98 3.00 14.19
CA ILE A 166 -14.10 3.25 13.05
C ILE A 166 -14.39 2.24 11.94
N ASP A 167 -14.58 0.97 12.29
CA ASP A 167 -14.83 -0.08 11.29
C ASP A 167 -16.24 0.04 10.69
N GLU A 168 -17.23 0.42 11.48
CA GLU A 168 -18.57 0.78 10.98
C GLU A 168 -18.49 1.89 9.94
N LEU A 169 -17.82 3.00 10.26
CA LEU A 169 -17.65 4.13 9.31
C LEU A 169 -16.90 3.72 8.05
N ASN A 170 -15.84 2.92 8.18
CA ASN A 170 -15.08 2.43 7.02
C ASN A 170 -15.88 1.46 6.13
N GLY A 171 -16.93 0.84 6.66
CA GLY A 171 -17.85 0.00 5.87
C GLY A 171 -18.73 0.80 4.90
N TRP A 172 -18.81 2.12 5.05
CA TRP A 172 -19.59 3.02 4.19
C TRP A 172 -18.75 3.65 3.07
N ILE A 173 -17.44 3.69 3.23
CA ILE A 173 -16.45 4.30 2.33
C ILE A 173 -15.94 3.25 1.35
#